data_18fb9a525356c23be2987b2d7d5ab4d2
#
_entry.id   18fb9a525356c23be2987b2d7d5ab4d2
#
_cell.length_a   1.000
_cell.length_b   1.000
_cell.length_c   1.000
_cell.angle_alpha   90.00
_cell.angle_beta   90.00
_cell.angle_gamma   90.00
#
_symmetry.space_group_name_H-M   'P 1'
#
loop_
_entity.id
_entity.type
_entity.pdbx_description
1 polymer ?
#
loop_
_entity_poly.entity_id
_entity_poly.type
_entity_poly.pdbx_seq_one_letter_code
_entity_poly.pdbx_strand_id
1 'polypeptide(L)'
;MIHGPCGPMNPNSPCMVDGSCSKKFPKEYSEETLFRSDGGYPTYLRPDNGRAVNVRNHEVGNEFVVPHNPYLLAKYDAHINVEVCSTVKSVMYLYKYVYKGHDAATLAVWNANEIQG
;
A
#
# COMPACT_ATOMS: atom_id res chain seq x y z
N MET A 1 -0.77 9.09 0.26
CA MET A 1 0.20 8.39 1.11
C MET A 1 1.33 7.83 0.26
N ILE A 2 2.54 8.06 0.68
CA ILE A 2 3.72 7.67 -0.09
C ILE A 2 4.67 6.90 0.82
N HIS A 3 5.12 5.74 0.33
CA HIS A 3 6.20 5.00 0.97
C HIS A 3 7.51 5.78 0.79
N GLY A 4 8.24 5.94 1.87
CA GLY A 4 9.49 6.70 1.83
C GLY A 4 10.55 6.04 0.94
N PRO A 5 11.57 6.81 0.52
CA PRO A 5 12.65 6.26 -0.32
C PRO A 5 13.30 5.04 0.33
N CYS A 6 13.54 4.02 -0.46
CA CYS A 6 14.18 2.79 -0.01
C CYS A 6 14.93 2.14 -1.18
N GLY A 7 15.50 0.96 -0.93
CA GLY A 7 16.31 0.28 -1.93
C GLY A 7 17.61 1.04 -2.24
N PRO A 8 18.01 1.15 -3.50
CA PRO A 8 19.25 1.85 -3.88
C PRO A 8 19.26 3.33 -3.46
N MET A 9 18.09 3.98 -3.39
CA MET A 9 17.98 5.38 -2.95
C MET A 9 18.26 5.56 -1.46
N ASN A 10 17.88 4.58 -0.64
CA ASN A 10 18.09 4.61 0.81
C ASN A 10 18.22 3.19 1.34
N PRO A 11 19.42 2.59 1.26
CA PRO A 11 19.63 1.20 1.70
C PRO A 11 19.41 0.98 3.19
N ASN A 12 19.47 2.03 3.98
CA ASN A 12 19.32 1.98 5.45
C ASN A 12 17.90 2.33 5.93
N SER A 13 16.93 2.42 5.01
CA SER A 13 15.55 2.69 5.38
C SER A 13 15.00 1.59 6.31
N PRO A 14 14.13 1.94 7.28
CA PRO A 14 13.55 0.95 8.21
C PRO A 14 12.83 -0.21 7.54
N CYS A 15 12.33 -0.03 6.30
CA CYS A 15 11.64 -1.09 5.58
C CYS A 15 12.60 -2.13 4.97
N MET A 16 13.90 -1.86 4.94
CA MET A 16 14.87 -2.73 4.27
C MET A 16 15.21 -3.95 5.11
N VAL A 17 15.16 -5.13 4.48
CA VAL A 17 15.55 -6.41 5.06
C VAL A 17 16.35 -7.16 4.01
N ASP A 18 17.57 -7.57 4.36
CA ASP A 18 18.46 -8.33 3.46
C ASP A 18 18.63 -7.69 2.09
N GLY A 19 18.78 -6.38 2.05
CA GLY A 19 19.03 -5.63 0.83
C GLY A 19 17.80 -5.32 -0.02
N SER A 20 16.62 -5.65 0.45
CA SER A 20 15.37 -5.38 -0.27
C SER A 20 14.28 -4.82 0.65
N CYS A 21 13.32 -4.11 0.06
CA CYS A 21 12.20 -3.57 0.82
C CYS A 21 11.25 -4.70 1.28
N SER A 22 10.98 -4.77 2.59
CA SER A 22 10.07 -5.76 3.17
C SER A 22 8.63 -5.58 2.70
N LYS A 23 8.25 -4.37 2.29
CA LYS A 23 6.94 -4.05 1.72
C LYS A 23 6.94 -4.14 0.19
N LYS A 24 8.07 -4.50 -0.41
CA LYS A 24 8.25 -4.74 -1.86
C LYS A 24 8.00 -3.49 -2.70
N PHE A 25 8.39 -2.33 -2.20
CA PHE A 25 8.45 -1.11 -2.99
C PHE A 25 9.80 -1.00 -3.72
N PRO A 26 9.88 -0.40 -4.90
CA PRO A 26 8.78 0.19 -5.67
C PRO A 26 7.87 -0.87 -6.29
N LYS A 27 6.59 -0.52 -6.46
CA LYS A 27 5.61 -1.36 -7.11
C LYS A 27 5.63 -1.14 -8.62
N GLU A 28 5.18 -2.14 -9.38
CA GLU A 28 5.07 -2.02 -10.83
C GLU A 28 3.94 -1.08 -11.26
N TYR A 29 4.14 -0.38 -12.39
CA TYR A 29 3.08 0.41 -13.00
C TYR A 29 2.03 -0.51 -13.62
N SER A 30 0.77 -0.09 -13.57
CA SER A 30 -0.33 -0.82 -14.17
C SER A 30 -1.44 0.15 -14.60
N GLU A 31 -1.98 -0.07 -15.80
CA GLU A 31 -3.08 0.73 -16.33
C GLU A 31 -4.41 0.41 -15.66
N GLU A 32 -4.51 -0.71 -14.96
CA GLU A 32 -5.73 -1.15 -14.28
C GLU A 32 -5.41 -1.98 -13.04
N THR A 33 -6.39 -2.11 -12.17
CA THR A 33 -6.27 -3.01 -11.02
C THR A 33 -6.57 -4.44 -11.47
N LEU A 34 -5.62 -5.34 -11.26
CA LEU A 34 -5.68 -6.73 -11.69
C LEU A 34 -5.67 -7.66 -10.48
N PHE A 35 -6.62 -8.59 -10.45
CA PHE A 35 -6.67 -9.62 -9.42
C PHE A 35 -5.98 -10.88 -9.91
N ARG A 36 -5.16 -11.47 -9.04
CA ARG A 36 -4.41 -12.69 -9.37
C ARG A 36 -5.26 -13.93 -9.10
N SER A 37 -5.21 -14.87 -10.04
CA SER A 37 -5.92 -16.15 -9.91
C SER A 37 -5.28 -17.10 -8.90
N ASP A 38 -4.00 -16.88 -8.57
CA ASP A 38 -3.26 -17.72 -7.61
C ASP A 38 -3.47 -17.32 -6.15
N GLY A 39 -4.35 -16.36 -5.88
CA GLY A 39 -4.61 -15.88 -4.54
C GLY A 39 -3.56 -14.91 -4.00
N GLY A 40 -2.67 -14.40 -4.83
CA GLY A 40 -1.70 -13.37 -4.44
C GLY A 40 -2.35 -11.99 -4.29
N TYR A 41 -1.55 -11.03 -3.84
CA TYR A 41 -1.99 -9.65 -3.72
C TYR A 41 -2.35 -9.07 -5.10
N PRO A 42 -3.39 -8.22 -5.18
CA PRO A 42 -3.73 -7.57 -6.45
C PRO A 42 -2.60 -6.64 -6.92
N THR A 43 -2.53 -6.46 -8.25
CA THR A 43 -1.76 -5.37 -8.84
C THR A 43 -2.70 -4.17 -8.97
N TYR A 44 -2.41 -3.10 -8.22
CA TYR A 44 -3.28 -1.92 -8.23
C TYR A 44 -3.01 -1.02 -9.43
N LEU A 45 -4.05 -0.35 -9.89
CA LEU A 45 -3.91 0.73 -10.88
C LEU A 45 -2.85 1.72 -10.40
N ARG A 46 -1.85 1.93 -11.24
CA ARG A 46 -0.70 2.75 -10.88
C ARG A 46 -0.12 3.32 -12.17
N PRO A 47 -0.64 4.47 -12.63
CA PRO A 47 -0.25 5.01 -13.93
C PRO A 47 1.18 5.52 -13.92
N ASP A 48 1.87 5.27 -15.04
CA ASP A 48 3.17 5.85 -15.32
C ASP A 48 2.98 7.18 -16.03
N ASN A 49 2.62 8.21 -15.28
CA ASN A 49 2.29 9.52 -15.83
C ASN A 49 3.39 10.58 -15.62
N GLY A 50 4.56 10.15 -15.18
CA GLY A 50 5.69 11.04 -14.95
C GLY A 50 5.56 11.95 -13.74
N ARG A 51 4.47 11.86 -12.98
CA ARG A 51 4.31 12.64 -11.75
C ARG A 51 5.24 12.12 -10.67
N ALA A 52 5.93 13.05 -10.02
CA ALA A 52 6.83 12.70 -8.93
C ALA A 52 6.77 13.81 -7.87
N VAL A 53 7.07 13.43 -6.65
CA VAL A 53 7.20 14.38 -5.54
C VAL A 53 8.53 14.17 -4.86
N ASN A 54 9.03 15.22 -4.22
CA ASN A 54 10.28 15.13 -3.46
C ASN A 54 9.96 14.68 -2.05
N VAL A 55 10.58 13.57 -1.64
CA VAL A 55 10.48 13.05 -0.28
C VAL A 55 11.89 12.78 0.21
N ARG A 56 12.28 13.46 1.27
CA ARG A 56 13.62 13.33 1.89
C ARG A 56 14.75 13.42 0.86
N ASN A 57 14.67 14.44 -0.01
CA ASN A 57 15.65 14.73 -1.07
C ASN A 57 15.70 13.69 -2.20
N HIS A 58 14.69 12.86 -2.34
CA HIS A 58 14.56 11.92 -3.45
C HIS A 58 13.24 12.14 -4.18
N GLU A 59 13.29 12.06 -5.50
CA GLU A 59 12.07 12.08 -6.31
C GLU A 59 11.46 10.69 -6.34
N VAL A 60 10.21 10.60 -5.92
CA VAL A 60 9.44 9.35 -5.91
C VAL A 60 8.14 9.55 -6.68
N GLY A 61 7.82 8.62 -7.55
CA GLY A 61 6.61 8.66 -8.37
C GLY A 61 5.54 7.69 -7.86
N ASN A 62 4.63 7.35 -8.74
CA ASN A 62 3.50 6.49 -8.39
C ASN A 62 3.91 5.09 -7.92
N GLU A 63 5.11 4.64 -8.28
CA GLU A 63 5.63 3.35 -7.84
C GLU A 63 5.82 3.26 -6.32
N PHE A 64 5.82 4.40 -5.62
CA PHE A 64 5.93 4.48 -4.17
C PHE A 64 4.62 4.87 -3.47
N VAL A 65 3.53 5.03 -4.21
CA VAL A 65 2.24 5.37 -3.60
C VAL A 65 1.67 4.15 -2.88
N VAL A 66 1.24 4.34 -1.63
CA VAL A 66 0.61 3.29 -0.83
C VAL A 66 -0.88 3.21 -1.19
N PRO A 67 -1.45 2.02 -1.36
CA PRO A 67 -2.89 1.90 -1.58
C PRO A 67 -3.68 2.66 -0.52
N HIS A 68 -4.59 3.52 -0.95
CA HIS A 68 -5.31 4.42 -0.05
C HIS A 68 -6.67 4.79 -0.62
N ASN A 69 -7.52 5.34 0.23
CA ASN A 69 -8.78 5.93 -0.17
C ASN A 69 -8.69 7.44 0.09
N PRO A 70 -8.71 8.29 -0.97
CA PRO A 70 -8.56 9.74 -0.79
C PRO A 70 -9.63 10.36 0.09
N TYR A 71 -10.86 9.85 0.04
CA TYR A 71 -11.94 10.34 0.86
C TYR A 71 -11.67 10.12 2.35
N LEU A 72 -11.22 8.92 2.72
CA LEU A 72 -10.92 8.60 4.11
C LEU A 72 -9.71 9.38 4.62
N LEU A 73 -8.70 9.57 3.79
CA LEU A 73 -7.54 10.38 4.15
C LEU A 73 -7.95 11.82 4.47
N ALA A 74 -8.78 12.43 3.62
CA ALA A 74 -9.24 13.80 3.80
C ALA A 74 -10.15 13.93 5.02
N LYS A 75 -11.04 12.95 5.22
CA LYS A 75 -12.04 12.98 6.30
C LYS A 75 -11.40 12.87 7.68
N TYR A 76 -10.44 11.98 7.85
CA TYR A 76 -9.86 11.67 9.16
C TYR A 76 -8.50 12.31 9.38
N ASP A 77 -7.91 12.90 8.34
CA ASP A 77 -6.57 13.50 8.39
C ASP A 77 -5.57 12.56 9.09
N ALA A 78 -5.60 11.29 8.69
CA ALA A 78 -4.83 10.24 9.31
C ALA A 78 -4.13 9.37 8.28
N HIS A 79 -3.09 8.67 8.71
CA HIS A 79 -2.35 7.73 7.89
C HIS A 79 -3.13 6.44 7.76
N ILE A 80 -3.82 6.25 6.63
CA ILE A 80 -4.72 5.10 6.41
C ILE A 80 -4.28 4.35 5.17
N ASN A 81 -3.93 3.07 5.34
CA ASN A 81 -3.69 2.15 4.24
C ASN A 81 -4.99 1.39 3.97
N VAL A 82 -5.43 1.39 2.70
CA VAL A 82 -6.64 0.69 2.26
C VAL A 82 -6.27 -0.29 1.16
N GLU A 83 -6.54 -1.55 1.36
CA GLU A 83 -6.24 -2.60 0.40
C GLU A 83 -7.47 -3.47 0.14
N VAL A 84 -7.53 -4.03 -1.07
CA VAL A 84 -8.60 -4.97 -1.43
C VAL A 84 -8.27 -6.33 -0.85
N CYS A 85 -9.16 -6.85 -0.01
CA CYS A 85 -9.01 -8.15 0.62
C CYS A 85 -9.72 -9.20 -0.22
N SER A 86 -9.03 -9.75 -1.21
CA SER A 86 -9.60 -10.72 -2.15
C SER A 86 -9.19 -12.17 -1.87
N THR A 87 -8.30 -12.39 -0.89
CA THR A 87 -7.74 -13.71 -0.62
C THR A 87 -7.60 -13.96 0.86
N VAL A 88 -7.48 -15.24 1.22
CA VAL A 88 -7.21 -15.66 2.60
C VAL A 88 -5.90 -15.07 3.13
N LYS A 89 -4.89 -14.95 2.28
CA LYS A 89 -3.60 -14.36 2.66
C LYS A 89 -3.75 -12.91 3.12
N SER A 90 -4.54 -12.13 2.39
CA SER A 90 -4.81 -10.73 2.76
C SER A 90 -5.56 -10.64 4.10
N VAL A 91 -6.54 -11.52 4.31
CA VAL A 91 -7.28 -11.60 5.58
C VAL A 91 -6.32 -11.92 6.73
N MET A 92 -5.44 -12.88 6.55
CA MET A 92 -4.49 -13.28 7.59
C MET A 92 -3.48 -12.18 7.90
N TYR A 93 -3.04 -11.43 6.90
CA TYR A 93 -2.17 -10.29 7.10
C TYR A 93 -2.84 -9.22 7.96
N LEU A 94 -4.08 -8.86 7.64
CA LEU A 94 -4.84 -7.89 8.43
C LEU A 94 -5.11 -8.40 9.85
N TYR A 95 -5.41 -9.68 9.99
CA TYR A 95 -5.61 -10.32 11.29
C TYR A 95 -4.38 -10.18 12.17
N LYS A 96 -3.19 -10.41 11.63
CA LYS A 96 -1.94 -10.24 12.37
C LYS A 96 -1.76 -8.82 12.88
N TYR A 97 -2.12 -7.82 12.07
CA TYR A 97 -2.04 -6.42 12.48
C TYR A 97 -2.96 -6.12 13.65
N VAL A 98 -4.20 -6.59 13.58
CA VAL A 98 -5.18 -6.39 14.65
C VAL A 98 -4.76 -7.14 15.91
N TYR A 99 -4.27 -8.37 15.77
CA TYR A 99 -3.91 -9.23 16.89
C TYR A 99 -2.68 -8.73 17.64
N LYS A 100 -1.72 -8.13 16.97
CA LYS A 100 -0.51 -7.61 17.62
C LYS A 100 -0.79 -6.47 18.58
N GLY A 101 -1.91 -5.75 18.44
CA GLY A 101 -2.40 -4.81 19.42
C GLY A 101 -1.49 -3.66 19.79
N HIS A 102 -0.41 -3.45 19.07
CA HIS A 102 0.58 -2.41 19.41
C HIS A 102 0.12 -1.01 19.02
N ASP A 103 -0.68 -0.92 17.99
CA ASP A 103 -1.28 0.33 17.54
C ASP A 103 -2.77 0.10 17.47
N ALA A 104 -3.56 1.07 17.87
CA ALA A 104 -5.01 1.00 17.75
C ALA A 104 -5.40 0.94 16.27
N ALA A 105 -5.25 -0.24 15.66
CA ALA A 105 -5.62 -0.45 14.28
C ALA A 105 -7.13 -0.70 14.21
N THR A 106 -7.83 0.16 13.51
CA THR A 106 -9.24 -0.07 13.19
C THR A 106 -9.31 -0.86 11.90
N LEU A 107 -9.86 -2.06 11.99
CA LEU A 107 -10.11 -2.89 10.82
C LEU A 107 -11.56 -2.71 10.39
N ALA A 108 -11.79 -2.23 9.18
CA ALA A 108 -13.11 -2.20 8.56
C ALA A 108 -13.10 -3.14 7.37
N VAL A 109 -13.93 -4.17 7.41
CA VAL A 109 -14.13 -5.10 6.30
C VAL A 109 -15.46 -4.78 5.64
N TRP A 110 -15.42 -4.45 4.36
CA TRP A 110 -16.59 -4.05 3.60
C TRP A 110 -16.88 -5.09 2.53
N ASN A 111 -18.15 -5.42 2.36
CA ASN A 111 -18.59 -6.25 1.25
C ASN A 111 -18.40 -5.48 -0.07
N ALA A 112 -18.05 -6.18 -1.15
CA ALA A 112 -17.86 -5.56 -2.46
C ALA A 112 -19.07 -4.76 -2.93
N ASN A 113 -20.29 -5.14 -2.53
CA ASN A 113 -21.52 -4.44 -2.87
C ASN A 113 -21.69 -3.12 -2.09
N GLU A 114 -21.01 -2.96 -0.98
CA GLU A 114 -21.06 -1.76 -0.13
C GLU A 114 -20.04 -0.71 -0.54
N ILE A 115 -19.03 -1.10 -1.29
CA ILE A 115 -17.96 -0.22 -1.76
C ILE A 115 -18.41 0.63 -2.95
N GLN A 116 -19.52 0.29 -3.57
CA GLN A 116 -20.03 0.95 -4.77
C GLN A 116 -20.91 2.18 -4.45
N GLY A 117 -20.93 2.60 -3.24
CA GLY A 117 -21.70 3.79 -2.85
C GLY A 117 -21.07 5.11 -3.27
#